data_a3e15b8350c7ce101952f893f840b310
#
_entry.id   a3e15b8350c7ce101952f893f840b310
#
_cell.length_a   1.000
_cell.length_b   1.000
_cell.length_c   1.000
_cell.angle_alpha   90.00
_cell.angle_beta   90.00
_cell.angle_gamma   90.00
#
_symmetry.space_group_name_H-M   'P 1'
#
loop_
_entity.id
_entity.type
_entity.pdbx_description
1 polymer ?
#
loop_
_entity_poly.entity_id
_entity_poly.type
_entity_poly.pdbx_seq_one_letter_code
_entity_poly.pdbx_strand_id
1 'polypeptide(L)'
;MMVGRSDSRSVGLWCVCWRAICGLVLLSVGPTVRLSVGQVGHEPSHSPYHDIRRGGVGVITFGYLGGSRGGPGVGISDGPTGGLRYEVAFGNALGASLGIAYAQTTRFVVDPTKDSLSRRSGSFDTDVVLADVALQLALTGRKTWHGFAPYVGGAFGVAMGGGSPPDPSGYDFGTKLTVAPGAGLRWYPARRVSVRTDFRLVLWRLNYPLGYKQPSTIDGSRVLPLEAPLTEWTAHPWITIGLGWTF
;
A
#
# COMPACT_ATOMS: atom_id res chain seq x y z
N MET A 1 -17.21 -51.37 -9.63
CA MET A 1 -17.26 -51.11 -8.19
C MET A 1 -15.84 -50.81 -7.71
N MET A 2 -15.41 -49.56 -7.81
CA MET A 2 -14.17 -49.05 -7.16
C MET A 2 -14.38 -47.56 -6.89
N VAL A 3 -14.41 -47.24 -5.61
CA VAL A 3 -14.62 -45.95 -5.04
C VAL A 3 -13.28 -45.18 -5.04
N GLY A 4 -13.17 -44.12 -5.80
CA GLY A 4 -12.02 -43.19 -5.79
C GLY A 4 -12.22 -42.12 -4.74
N ARG A 5 -11.34 -42.09 -3.78
CA ARG A 5 -11.26 -41.18 -2.63
C ARG A 5 -10.67 -39.88 -3.09
N SER A 6 -11.43 -38.77 -3.03
CA SER A 6 -10.95 -37.44 -3.29
C SER A 6 -10.25 -36.86 -2.04
N ASP A 7 -8.96 -36.60 -2.13
CA ASP A 7 -8.18 -35.90 -1.11
C ASP A 7 -8.45 -34.40 -1.15
N SER A 8 -9.18 -33.92 -0.17
CA SER A 8 -9.39 -32.49 0.12
C SER A 8 -8.25 -31.95 1.03
N ARG A 9 -7.14 -31.54 0.45
CA ARG A 9 -6.07 -30.87 1.18
C ARG A 9 -5.67 -29.58 0.50
N SER A 10 -6.39 -28.48 0.74
CA SER A 10 -5.87 -27.12 0.43
C SER A 10 -6.60 -25.97 1.11
N VAL A 11 -7.35 -26.19 2.19
CA VAL A 11 -8.09 -25.10 2.89
C VAL A 11 -7.44 -24.73 4.24
N GLY A 12 -6.28 -25.28 4.59
CA GLY A 12 -5.70 -25.19 5.93
C GLY A 12 -4.73 -24.05 6.21
N LEU A 13 -4.19 -23.33 5.21
CA LEU A 13 -3.08 -22.40 5.46
C LEU A 13 -3.45 -20.95 5.72
N TRP A 14 -4.66 -20.50 5.41
CA TRP A 14 -5.06 -19.10 5.60
C TRP A 14 -5.62 -18.77 6.98
N CYS A 15 -6.05 -19.77 7.73
CA CYS A 15 -6.60 -19.58 9.08
C CYS A 15 -5.55 -19.45 10.19
N VAL A 16 -4.29 -19.86 9.95
CA VAL A 16 -3.26 -19.89 11.00
C VAL A 16 -2.58 -18.53 11.19
N CYS A 17 -2.46 -17.72 10.14
CA CYS A 17 -1.81 -16.41 10.24
C CYS A 17 -2.63 -15.37 11.01
N TRP A 18 -3.96 -15.45 11.00
CA TRP A 18 -4.77 -14.44 11.70
C TRP A 18 -4.90 -14.67 13.20
N ARG A 19 -4.70 -15.91 13.66
CA ARG A 19 -4.68 -16.22 15.10
C ARG A 19 -3.37 -15.81 15.81
N ALA A 20 -2.27 -15.72 15.07
CA ALA A 20 -0.98 -15.31 15.62
C ALA A 20 -0.89 -13.79 15.87
N ILE A 21 -1.59 -12.97 15.08
CA ILE A 21 -1.59 -11.51 15.22
C ILE A 21 -2.51 -11.03 16.35
N CYS A 22 -3.63 -11.71 16.58
CA CYS A 22 -4.53 -11.38 17.72
C CYS A 22 -3.99 -11.84 19.09
N GLY A 23 -3.08 -12.81 19.14
CA GLY A 23 -2.51 -13.33 20.40
C GLY A 23 -1.45 -12.43 21.04
N LEU A 24 -0.82 -11.54 20.27
CA LEU A 24 0.29 -10.72 20.76
C LEU A 24 -0.16 -9.41 21.43
N VAL A 25 -1.42 -9.02 21.31
CA VAL A 25 -1.95 -7.76 21.89
C VAL A 25 -2.55 -7.95 23.28
N LEU A 26 -2.78 -9.18 23.73
CA LEU A 26 -3.49 -9.45 25.00
C LEU A 26 -2.60 -9.85 26.18
N LEU A 27 -1.27 -9.84 26.05
CA LEU A 27 -0.36 -10.28 27.13
C LEU A 27 0.35 -9.15 27.88
N SER A 28 -0.08 -7.89 27.78
CA SER A 28 0.57 -6.77 28.48
C SER A 28 -0.32 -5.98 29.45
N VAL A 29 -1.38 -6.55 29.97
CA VAL A 29 -2.16 -5.91 31.05
C VAL A 29 -1.98 -6.71 32.33
N GLY A 30 -0.80 -6.58 32.94
CA GLY A 30 -0.57 -6.90 34.33
C GLY A 30 -0.64 -5.61 35.15
N PRO A 31 -1.47 -5.51 36.20
CA PRO A 31 -1.56 -4.32 37.04
C PRO A 31 -0.42 -4.29 38.06
N THR A 32 0.72 -3.72 37.69
CA THR A 32 1.65 -3.23 38.71
C THR A 32 1.75 -1.72 38.61
N VAL A 33 0.75 -1.03 39.13
CA VAL A 33 0.88 0.39 39.48
C VAL A 33 1.93 0.48 40.57
N ARG A 34 3.20 0.56 40.21
CA ARG A 34 4.21 1.09 41.12
C ARG A 34 4.06 2.61 41.08
N LEU A 35 3.51 3.17 42.13
CA LEU A 35 3.64 4.59 42.42
C LEU A 35 5.15 4.89 42.48
N SER A 36 5.74 5.35 41.39
CA SER A 36 7.10 5.87 41.37
C SER A 36 7.05 7.26 42.03
N VAL A 37 7.43 7.28 43.29
CA VAL A 37 7.79 8.52 43.97
C VAL A 37 9.03 9.07 43.31
N GLY A 38 8.90 10.29 42.76
CA GLY A 38 10.01 11.06 42.22
C GLY A 38 10.32 10.81 40.72
N GLN A 39 9.51 11.36 39.82
CA GLN A 39 10.02 11.75 38.53
C GLN A 39 11.01 12.90 38.78
N VAL A 40 12.30 12.56 38.86
CA VAL A 40 13.36 13.56 38.71
C VAL A 40 13.26 14.04 37.28
N GLY A 41 12.65 15.21 37.07
CA GLY A 41 12.57 15.82 35.74
C GLY A 41 13.97 16.04 35.24
N HIS A 42 14.29 15.51 34.04
CA HIS A 42 15.50 15.90 33.33
C HIS A 42 15.47 17.42 33.11
N GLU A 43 16.61 18.07 33.27
CA GLU A 43 16.73 19.48 32.88
C GLU A 43 16.23 19.67 31.43
N PRO A 44 15.43 20.69 31.13
CA PRO A 44 14.84 20.88 29.79
C PRO A 44 15.87 20.93 28.66
N SER A 45 17.10 21.37 28.96
CA SER A 45 18.23 21.43 28.03
C SER A 45 18.77 20.06 27.60
N HIS A 46 18.57 19.02 28.42
CA HIS A 46 19.02 17.66 28.14
C HIS A 46 17.88 16.69 27.78
N SER A 47 16.66 17.20 27.60
CA SER A 47 15.53 16.39 27.21
C SER A 47 15.74 15.81 25.79
N PRO A 48 15.58 14.51 25.58
CA PRO A 48 15.62 13.90 24.24
C PRO A 48 14.38 14.27 23.40
N TYR A 49 13.36 14.91 24.04
CA TYR A 49 12.12 15.29 23.39
C TYR A 49 12.16 16.77 23.00
N HIS A 50 11.98 17.01 21.69
CA HIS A 50 11.88 18.36 21.13
C HIS A 50 10.51 18.58 20.49
N ASP A 51 9.95 19.77 20.68
CA ASP A 51 8.65 20.13 20.09
C ASP A 51 8.76 20.25 18.57
N ILE A 52 7.80 19.64 17.86
CA ILE A 52 7.65 19.76 16.42
C ILE A 52 7.01 21.11 16.12
N ARG A 53 7.60 21.86 15.17
CA ARG A 53 7.06 23.15 14.72
C ARG A 53 5.66 22.95 14.13
N ARG A 54 4.76 23.86 14.50
CA ARG A 54 3.41 23.97 13.92
C ARG A 54 3.50 24.62 12.54
N GLY A 55 2.76 24.06 11.58
CA GLY A 55 2.65 24.63 10.24
C GLY A 55 2.22 23.55 9.24
N GLY A 56 1.96 23.99 8.03
CA GLY A 56 1.81 23.08 6.89
C GLY A 56 3.20 22.59 6.46
N VAL A 57 3.27 21.35 6.00
CA VAL A 57 4.50 20.74 5.50
C VAL A 57 4.28 20.34 4.04
N GLY A 58 5.05 20.93 3.13
CA GLY A 58 5.15 20.44 1.75
C GLY A 58 6.24 19.39 1.67
N VAL A 59 5.96 18.26 1.04
CA VAL A 59 6.89 17.14 0.93
C VAL A 59 7.02 16.71 -0.53
N ILE A 60 8.25 16.58 -1.00
CA ILE A 60 8.57 15.91 -2.26
C ILE A 60 8.94 14.45 -1.93
N THR A 61 8.34 13.50 -2.62
CA THR A 61 8.52 12.07 -2.34
C THR A 61 9.03 11.32 -3.56
N PHE A 62 9.93 10.38 -3.33
CA PHE A 62 10.40 9.41 -4.30
C PHE A 62 10.29 8.01 -3.69
N GLY A 63 10.06 7.01 -4.52
CA GLY A 63 9.89 5.68 -3.99
C GLY A 63 9.73 4.60 -5.04
N TYR A 64 9.22 3.47 -4.59
CA TYR A 64 9.02 2.30 -5.41
C TYR A 64 7.69 1.64 -5.04
N LEU A 65 6.84 1.44 -6.03
CA LEU A 65 5.56 0.75 -5.90
C LEU A 65 5.76 -0.70 -6.34
N GLY A 66 5.49 -1.64 -5.44
CA GLY A 66 5.49 -3.06 -5.77
C GLY A 66 4.26 -3.43 -6.58
N GLY A 67 4.46 -4.20 -7.63
CA GLY A 67 3.40 -4.68 -8.50
C GLY A 67 2.72 -5.95 -7.95
N SER A 68 1.43 -6.07 -8.25
CA SER A 68 0.70 -7.33 -8.17
C SER A 68 -0.11 -7.50 -9.44
N ARG A 69 0.29 -8.47 -10.24
CA ARG A 69 -0.29 -8.67 -11.58
C ARG A 69 -1.66 -9.35 -11.55
N GLY A 70 -2.11 -9.81 -10.36
CA GLY A 70 -3.33 -10.61 -10.22
C GLY A 70 -3.21 -11.99 -10.85
N GLY A 71 -4.25 -12.82 -10.73
CA GLY A 71 -4.28 -14.19 -11.25
C GLY A 71 -4.01 -14.30 -12.75
N PRO A 72 -4.67 -13.52 -13.63
CA PRO A 72 -4.41 -13.50 -15.07
C PRO A 72 -3.07 -12.89 -15.48
N GLY A 73 -2.40 -12.15 -14.60
CA GLY A 73 -1.13 -11.51 -14.88
C GLY A 73 -1.22 -10.18 -15.65
N VAL A 74 -2.39 -9.55 -15.70
CA VAL A 74 -2.65 -8.31 -16.45
C VAL A 74 -2.58 -7.03 -15.60
N GLY A 75 -2.50 -7.17 -14.28
CA GLY A 75 -2.29 -6.04 -13.37
C GLY A 75 -0.92 -5.39 -13.60
N ILE A 76 -0.73 -4.23 -12.97
CA ILE A 76 0.53 -3.48 -13.06
C ILE A 76 1.67 -4.25 -12.40
N SER A 77 2.86 -4.10 -12.97
CA SER A 77 4.12 -4.51 -12.35
C SER A 77 4.60 -3.46 -11.35
N ASP A 78 5.71 -3.76 -10.75
CA ASP A 78 6.45 -2.83 -9.91
C ASP A 78 7.09 -1.70 -10.73
N GLY A 79 7.34 -0.55 -10.07
CA GLY A 79 7.98 0.57 -10.72
C GLY A 79 8.32 1.73 -9.79
N PRO A 80 9.21 2.64 -10.26
CA PRO A 80 9.56 3.84 -9.52
C PRO A 80 8.39 4.82 -9.42
N THR A 81 8.37 5.60 -8.32
CA THR A 81 7.36 6.62 -8.08
C THR A 81 7.98 7.95 -7.70
N GLY A 82 7.33 9.03 -8.12
CA GLY A 82 7.63 10.38 -7.66
C GLY A 82 6.36 11.14 -7.34
N GLY A 83 6.37 12.00 -6.33
CA GLY A 83 5.14 12.69 -5.94
C GLY A 83 5.32 13.88 -5.02
N LEU A 84 4.21 14.52 -4.73
CA LEU A 84 4.08 15.65 -3.83
C LEU A 84 3.04 15.33 -2.76
N ARG A 85 3.28 15.83 -1.55
CA ARG A 85 2.35 15.68 -0.44
C ARG A 85 2.31 16.96 0.37
N TYR A 86 1.13 17.36 0.78
CA TYR A 86 0.92 18.45 1.72
C TYR A 86 0.32 17.90 3.01
N GLU A 87 0.89 18.28 4.14
CA GLU A 87 0.52 17.75 5.45
C GLU A 87 0.15 18.88 6.40
N VAL A 88 -0.86 18.63 7.21
CA VAL A 88 -1.28 19.50 8.31
C VAL A 88 -1.45 18.67 9.57
N ALA A 89 -0.95 19.18 10.69
CA ALA A 89 -1.16 18.59 12.01
C ALA A 89 -2.34 19.27 12.69
N PHE A 90 -3.24 18.47 13.25
CA PHE A 90 -4.34 18.96 14.07
C PHE A 90 -4.37 18.20 15.41
N GLY A 91 -4.61 18.91 16.49
CA GLY A 91 -4.51 18.34 17.82
C GLY A 91 -3.07 18.01 18.21
N ASN A 92 -2.89 17.04 19.10
CA ASN A 92 -1.58 16.70 19.67
C ASN A 92 -0.87 15.53 18.96
N ALA A 93 -1.61 14.64 18.31
CA ALA A 93 -1.05 13.44 17.71
C ALA A 93 -1.57 13.19 16.29
N LEU A 94 -2.67 13.85 15.89
CA LEU A 94 -3.32 13.61 14.62
C LEU A 94 -2.78 14.56 13.55
N GLY A 95 -2.69 14.06 12.33
CA GLY A 95 -2.40 14.82 11.13
C GLY A 95 -3.20 14.29 9.94
N ALA A 96 -3.43 15.15 8.98
CA ALA A 96 -3.95 14.78 7.68
C ALA A 96 -2.96 15.17 6.59
N SER A 97 -3.03 14.48 5.48
CA SER A 97 -2.25 14.82 4.30
C SER A 97 -3.02 14.58 3.02
N LEU A 98 -2.73 15.40 2.02
CA LEU A 98 -3.16 15.25 0.65
C LEU A 98 -1.94 14.92 -0.19
N GLY A 99 -2.00 13.88 -0.99
CA GLY A 99 -0.88 13.42 -1.82
C GLY A 99 -1.29 13.17 -3.26
N ILE A 100 -0.34 13.42 -4.16
CA ILE A 100 -0.39 12.97 -5.55
C ILE A 100 0.96 12.35 -5.89
N ALA A 101 0.94 11.21 -6.56
CA ALA A 101 2.15 10.53 -7.01
C ALA A 101 1.94 9.93 -8.40
N TYR A 102 3.02 9.89 -9.15
CA TYR A 102 3.10 9.27 -10.45
C TYR A 102 4.00 8.03 -10.36
N ALA A 103 3.54 6.91 -10.87
CA ALA A 103 4.25 5.64 -10.92
C ALA A 103 4.45 5.21 -12.37
N GLN A 104 5.69 4.91 -12.73
CA GLN A 104 6.04 4.31 -14.01
C GLN A 104 6.02 2.79 -13.85
N THR A 105 5.04 2.15 -14.46
CA THR A 105 4.86 0.70 -14.34
C THR A 105 4.70 0.07 -15.72
N THR A 106 4.71 -1.25 -15.76
CA THR A 106 4.44 -2.00 -17.00
C THR A 106 3.32 -3.01 -16.73
N ARG A 107 2.62 -3.45 -17.77
CA ARG A 107 1.67 -4.55 -17.69
C ARG A 107 1.79 -5.48 -18.89
N PHE A 108 1.34 -6.71 -18.73
CA PHE A 108 1.19 -7.62 -19.86
C PHE A 108 -0.20 -7.48 -20.47
N VAL A 109 -0.26 -7.60 -21.78
CA VAL A 109 -1.50 -7.80 -22.53
C VAL A 109 -1.71 -9.29 -22.73
N VAL A 110 -2.92 -9.76 -22.40
CA VAL A 110 -3.30 -11.16 -22.51
C VAL A 110 -4.43 -11.29 -23.52
N ASP A 111 -4.15 -11.92 -24.65
CA ASP A 111 -5.14 -12.20 -25.70
C ASP A 111 -5.87 -13.52 -25.38
N PRO A 112 -7.18 -13.49 -25.04
CA PRO A 112 -7.93 -14.69 -24.70
C PRO A 112 -8.19 -15.62 -25.88
N THR A 113 -8.02 -15.15 -27.11
CA THR A 113 -8.26 -15.95 -28.32
C THR A 113 -7.13 -16.89 -28.65
N LYS A 114 -5.92 -16.62 -28.16
CA LYS A 114 -4.72 -17.42 -28.38
C LYS A 114 -4.61 -18.59 -27.41
N ASP A 115 -3.75 -19.55 -27.75
CA ASP A 115 -3.41 -20.69 -26.91
C ASP A 115 -2.69 -20.28 -25.62
N SER A 116 -2.67 -21.17 -24.64
CA SER A 116 -2.13 -20.91 -23.30
C SER A 116 -0.66 -20.45 -23.31
N LEU A 117 0.14 -20.85 -24.29
CA LEU A 117 1.57 -20.52 -24.37
C LEU A 117 1.84 -19.18 -25.06
N SER A 118 1.02 -18.79 -26.03
CA SER A 118 1.22 -17.58 -26.85
C SER A 118 0.32 -16.41 -26.52
N ARG A 119 -0.59 -16.55 -25.53
CA ARG A 119 -1.58 -15.51 -25.18
C ARG A 119 -0.98 -14.23 -24.58
N ARG A 120 0.25 -14.26 -24.04
CA ARG A 120 0.93 -13.08 -23.51
C ARG A 120 1.63 -12.35 -24.65
N SER A 121 1.12 -11.16 -24.99
CA SER A 121 1.56 -10.35 -26.14
C SER A 121 2.51 -9.22 -25.74
N GLY A 122 3.55 -9.52 -24.95
CA GLY A 122 4.55 -8.52 -24.60
C GLY A 122 4.20 -7.68 -23.36
N SER A 123 5.14 -6.81 -22.99
CA SER A 123 5.05 -5.86 -21.87
C SER A 123 4.87 -4.46 -22.43
N PHE A 124 3.91 -3.70 -21.86
CA PHE A 124 3.60 -2.33 -22.24
C PHE A 124 3.74 -1.40 -21.05
N ASP A 125 4.28 -0.22 -21.30
CA ASP A 125 4.37 0.83 -20.28
C ASP A 125 2.97 1.30 -19.93
N THR A 126 2.69 1.37 -18.64
CA THR A 126 1.41 1.81 -18.11
C THR A 126 1.68 2.72 -16.93
N ASP A 127 1.45 4.01 -17.14
CA ASP A 127 1.61 5.00 -16.10
C ASP A 127 0.42 4.98 -15.14
N VAL A 128 0.68 5.13 -13.84
CA VAL A 128 -0.37 5.19 -12.84
C VAL A 128 -0.23 6.46 -12.02
N VAL A 129 -1.28 7.25 -11.98
CA VAL A 129 -1.39 8.40 -11.09
C VAL A 129 -2.18 7.99 -9.84
N LEU A 130 -1.57 8.20 -8.68
CA LEU A 130 -2.17 7.97 -7.37
C LEU A 130 -2.50 9.31 -6.74
N ALA A 131 -3.73 9.50 -6.28
CA ALA A 131 -4.15 10.64 -5.49
C ALA A 131 -4.81 10.16 -4.21
N ASP A 132 -4.33 10.61 -3.05
CA ASP A 132 -4.79 10.13 -1.74
C ASP A 132 -4.99 11.24 -0.71
N VAL A 133 -5.93 11.01 0.20
CA VAL A 133 -6.06 11.69 1.48
C VAL A 133 -5.69 10.69 2.57
N ALA A 134 -4.78 11.06 3.47
CA ALA A 134 -4.35 10.20 4.55
C ALA A 134 -4.59 10.85 5.92
N LEU A 135 -4.92 10.00 6.89
CA LEU A 135 -4.90 10.32 8.30
C LEU A 135 -3.72 9.62 8.97
N GLN A 136 -3.05 10.32 9.86
CA GLN A 136 -1.84 9.86 10.51
C GLN A 136 -1.92 10.11 12.01
N LEU A 137 -1.46 9.15 12.79
CA LEU A 137 -1.32 9.24 14.24
C LEU A 137 0.17 9.20 14.59
N ALA A 138 0.70 10.32 15.07
CA ALA A 138 2.07 10.41 15.57
C ALA A 138 2.18 9.69 16.92
N LEU A 139 3.04 8.70 17.04
CA LEU A 139 3.18 7.90 18.25
C LEU A 139 3.86 8.66 19.40
N THR A 140 4.66 9.65 19.06
CA THR A 140 5.31 10.56 20.03
C THR A 140 4.50 11.84 20.28
N GLY A 141 3.28 11.93 19.73
CA GLY A 141 2.47 13.12 19.78
C GLY A 141 3.12 14.28 19.01
N ARG A 142 3.24 15.47 19.66
CA ARG A 142 3.86 16.66 19.08
C ARG A 142 5.36 16.78 19.33
N LYS A 143 5.97 15.75 19.85
CA LYS A 143 7.39 15.75 20.18
C LYS A 143 8.15 14.77 19.32
N THR A 144 9.40 15.06 19.07
CA THR A 144 10.35 14.09 18.52
C THR A 144 11.08 13.42 19.68
N TRP A 145 11.52 12.20 19.49
CA TRP A 145 12.51 11.53 20.33
C TRP A 145 13.84 11.50 19.57
N HIS A 146 14.85 12.21 20.05
CA HIS A 146 16.14 12.41 19.35
C HIS A 146 15.98 12.88 17.88
N GLY A 147 14.98 13.72 17.62
CA GLY A 147 14.68 14.17 16.26
C GLY A 147 13.80 13.21 15.44
N PHE A 148 13.46 12.04 15.95
CA PHE A 148 12.61 11.07 15.27
C PHE A 148 11.16 11.13 15.75
N ALA A 149 10.23 10.97 14.84
CA ALA A 149 8.78 10.94 15.10
C ALA A 149 8.13 9.81 14.28
N PRO A 150 7.97 8.62 14.87
CA PRO A 150 7.25 7.52 14.24
C PRO A 150 5.75 7.80 14.20
N TYR A 151 5.08 7.28 13.17
CA TYR A 151 3.63 7.39 13.00
C TYR A 151 3.05 6.18 12.30
N VAL A 152 1.76 5.98 12.51
CA VAL A 152 0.94 5.01 11.79
C VAL A 152 -0.23 5.74 11.14
N GLY A 153 -0.81 5.18 10.11
CA GLY A 153 -1.95 5.82 9.47
C GLY A 153 -2.56 4.99 8.37
N GLY A 154 -3.53 5.61 7.71
CA GLY A 154 -4.18 5.03 6.53
C GLY A 154 -4.53 6.12 5.54
N ALA A 155 -4.52 5.77 4.28
CA ALA A 155 -4.92 6.62 3.19
C ALA A 155 -6.11 6.01 2.45
N PHE A 156 -6.94 6.89 1.90
CA PHE A 156 -8.01 6.57 0.98
C PHE A 156 -7.84 7.44 -0.27
N GLY A 157 -8.00 6.85 -1.44
CA GLY A 157 -7.73 7.58 -2.66
C GLY A 157 -8.16 6.86 -3.93
N VAL A 158 -7.55 7.29 -5.02
CA VAL A 158 -7.78 6.73 -6.35
C VAL A 158 -6.44 6.45 -7.04
N ALA A 159 -6.41 5.38 -7.81
CA ALA A 159 -5.35 5.06 -8.75
C ALA A 159 -5.94 5.12 -10.17
N MET A 160 -5.35 5.93 -11.03
CA MET A 160 -5.78 6.13 -12.41
C MET A 160 -4.68 5.64 -13.34
N GLY A 161 -4.97 4.65 -14.15
CA GLY A 161 -4.06 4.17 -15.19
C GLY A 161 -4.20 5.00 -16.46
N GLY A 162 -3.05 5.36 -17.05
CA GLY A 162 -2.98 6.05 -18.35
C GLY A 162 -2.17 5.23 -19.36
N GLY A 163 -2.34 5.54 -20.64
CA GLY A 163 -1.45 5.03 -21.70
C GLY A 163 -1.60 3.54 -22.04
N SER A 164 -2.69 2.90 -21.66
CA SER A 164 -2.91 1.51 -22.04
C SER A 164 -3.09 1.38 -23.57
N PRO A 165 -2.30 0.55 -24.27
CA PRO A 165 -2.58 0.23 -25.65
C PRO A 165 -3.93 -0.48 -25.77
N PRO A 166 -4.58 -0.46 -26.95
CA PRO A 166 -5.79 -1.22 -27.18
C PRO A 166 -5.53 -2.69 -26.85
N ASP A 167 -6.25 -3.21 -25.86
CA ASP A 167 -6.12 -4.58 -25.41
C ASP A 167 -7.20 -5.42 -26.12
N PRO A 168 -6.82 -6.44 -26.91
CA PRO A 168 -7.78 -7.29 -27.61
C PRO A 168 -8.77 -7.98 -26.67
N SER A 169 -8.46 -8.12 -25.40
CA SER A 169 -9.36 -8.67 -24.40
C SER A 169 -10.40 -7.68 -23.87
N GLY A 170 -10.23 -6.38 -24.16
CA GLY A 170 -11.04 -5.31 -23.57
C GLY A 170 -10.70 -5.02 -22.12
N TYR A 171 -9.56 -5.49 -21.60
CA TYR A 171 -9.09 -5.12 -20.27
C TYR A 171 -8.56 -3.70 -20.24
N ASP A 172 -9.07 -2.88 -19.35
CA ASP A 172 -8.58 -1.55 -19.03
C ASP A 172 -8.30 -1.44 -17.53
N PHE A 173 -7.17 -0.85 -17.17
CA PHE A 173 -6.89 -0.57 -15.77
C PHE A 173 -7.91 0.44 -15.23
N GLY A 174 -8.16 1.53 -15.98
CA GLY A 174 -9.12 2.56 -15.62
C GLY A 174 -8.83 3.24 -14.27
N THR A 175 -9.90 3.64 -13.58
CA THR A 175 -9.82 4.25 -12.24
C THR A 175 -10.17 3.24 -11.17
N LYS A 176 -9.33 3.12 -10.14
CA LYS A 176 -9.50 2.21 -9.00
C LYS A 176 -9.57 3.01 -7.70
N LEU A 177 -10.53 2.69 -6.83
CA LEU A 177 -10.50 3.14 -5.45
C LEU A 177 -9.37 2.42 -4.69
N THR A 178 -8.65 3.15 -3.86
CA THR A 178 -7.51 2.63 -3.10
C THR A 178 -7.70 2.83 -1.61
N VAL A 179 -7.25 1.85 -0.83
CA VAL A 179 -7.09 1.94 0.62
C VAL A 179 -5.64 1.58 0.92
N ALA A 180 -4.96 2.39 1.72
CA ALA A 180 -3.55 2.18 1.98
C ALA A 180 -3.21 2.36 3.46
N PRO A 181 -3.34 1.31 4.30
CA PRO A 181 -2.75 1.33 5.63
C PRO A 181 -1.23 1.41 5.54
N GLY A 182 -0.61 2.03 6.55
CA GLY A 182 0.84 2.17 6.54
C GLY A 182 1.40 2.75 7.82
N ALA A 183 2.71 2.82 7.85
CA ALA A 183 3.51 3.40 8.93
C ALA A 183 4.70 4.15 8.35
N GLY A 184 5.26 5.04 9.14
CA GLY A 184 6.43 5.78 8.69
C GLY A 184 7.21 6.38 9.85
N LEU A 185 8.33 6.95 9.49
CA LEU A 185 9.24 7.63 10.40
C LEU A 185 9.59 8.99 9.81
N ARG A 186 9.50 10.03 10.62
CA ARG A 186 10.01 11.36 10.28
C ARG A 186 11.26 11.63 11.11
N TRP A 187 12.27 12.16 10.46
CA TRP A 187 13.47 12.69 11.10
C TRP A 187 13.56 14.19 10.84
N TYR A 188 13.81 14.96 11.89
CA TYR A 188 13.90 16.41 11.85
C TYR A 188 15.35 16.87 12.09
N PRO A 189 16.21 16.92 11.04
CA PRO A 189 17.58 17.40 11.17
C PRO A 189 17.64 18.91 11.49
N ALA A 190 16.61 19.66 11.12
CA ALA A 190 16.49 21.08 11.40
C ALA A 190 15.03 21.47 11.68
N ARG A 191 14.81 22.65 12.26
CA ARG A 191 13.48 23.13 12.67
C ARG A 191 12.44 23.21 11.53
N ARG A 192 12.86 23.34 10.29
CA ARG A 192 11.97 23.48 9.11
C ARG A 192 12.08 22.31 8.14
N VAL A 193 13.10 21.48 8.29
CA VAL A 193 13.38 20.39 7.37
C VAL A 193 13.04 19.07 8.03
N SER A 194 12.34 18.22 7.31
CA SER A 194 12.07 16.84 7.73
C SER A 194 12.41 15.88 6.60
N VAL A 195 13.02 14.77 6.96
CA VAL A 195 13.17 13.59 6.09
C VAL A 195 12.18 12.57 6.57
N ARG A 196 11.45 11.96 5.66
CA ARG A 196 10.46 10.93 6.01
C ARG A 196 10.70 9.66 5.21
N THR A 197 10.34 8.55 5.82
CA THR A 197 10.25 7.25 5.16
C THR A 197 8.87 6.69 5.44
N ASP A 198 8.16 6.27 4.40
CA ASP A 198 6.85 5.65 4.50
C ASP A 198 6.88 4.23 3.94
N PHE A 199 6.18 3.35 4.60
CA PHE A 199 5.75 2.06 4.08
C PHE A 199 4.24 2.02 4.09
N ARG A 200 3.63 1.75 2.93
CA ARG A 200 2.18 1.61 2.76
C ARG A 200 1.87 0.34 1.99
N LEU A 201 0.76 -0.28 2.33
CA LEU A 201 0.21 -1.37 1.54
C LEU A 201 -1.01 -0.85 0.79
N VAL A 202 -0.82 -0.50 -0.49
CA VAL A 202 -1.91 0.02 -1.32
C VAL A 202 -2.74 -1.14 -1.82
N LEU A 203 -4.03 -1.10 -1.52
CA LEU A 203 -5.00 -2.12 -1.90
C LEU A 203 -5.97 -1.52 -2.92
N TRP A 204 -6.19 -2.21 -4.03
CA TRP A 204 -7.27 -1.92 -4.97
C TRP A 204 -7.83 -3.18 -5.59
N ARG A 205 -8.97 -3.02 -6.25
CA ARG A 205 -9.68 -4.13 -6.87
C ARG A 205 -9.48 -4.11 -8.39
N LEU A 206 -8.95 -5.19 -8.93
CA LEU A 206 -8.91 -5.43 -10.36
C LEU A 206 -10.26 -5.96 -10.85
N ASN A 207 -10.68 -5.57 -12.05
CA ASN A 207 -11.86 -6.07 -12.73
C ASN A 207 -11.43 -6.69 -14.05
N TYR A 208 -11.84 -7.91 -14.30
CA TYR A 208 -11.49 -8.67 -15.49
C TYR A 208 -12.64 -8.71 -16.48
N PRO A 209 -12.38 -8.62 -17.79
CA PRO A 209 -13.41 -8.71 -18.82
C PRO A 209 -13.98 -10.14 -18.91
N LEU A 210 -15.25 -10.23 -19.30
CA LEU A 210 -15.92 -11.52 -19.52
C LEU A 210 -15.22 -12.41 -20.54
N GLY A 211 -14.51 -11.82 -21.52
CA GLY A 211 -13.71 -12.53 -22.51
C GLY A 211 -12.68 -13.49 -21.92
N TYR A 212 -12.19 -13.24 -20.68
CA TYR A 212 -11.25 -14.15 -20.02
C TYR A 212 -11.85 -15.51 -19.61
N LYS A 213 -13.18 -15.62 -19.55
CA LYS A 213 -13.89 -16.88 -19.33
C LYS A 213 -14.23 -17.62 -20.62
N GLN A 214 -14.04 -17.00 -21.78
CA GLN A 214 -14.27 -17.65 -23.07
C GLN A 214 -13.12 -18.63 -23.38
N PRO A 215 -13.43 -19.80 -23.97
CA PRO A 215 -12.38 -20.72 -24.41
C PRO A 215 -11.65 -20.14 -25.61
N SER A 216 -10.34 -20.33 -25.65
CA SER A 216 -9.53 -20.04 -26.84
C SER A 216 -10.03 -20.83 -28.04
N THR A 217 -10.00 -20.20 -29.21
CA THR A 217 -10.38 -20.85 -30.48
C THR A 217 -9.35 -21.88 -30.95
N ILE A 218 -8.14 -21.89 -30.38
CA ILE A 218 -7.02 -22.74 -30.79
C ILE A 218 -6.95 -24.02 -29.95
N ASP A 219 -6.91 -23.87 -28.62
CA ASP A 219 -6.68 -25.01 -27.70
C ASP A 219 -7.82 -25.22 -26.69
N GLY A 220 -8.89 -24.40 -26.75
CA GLY A 220 -10.02 -24.46 -25.82
C GLY A 220 -9.68 -24.01 -24.39
N SER A 221 -8.45 -23.56 -24.11
CA SER A 221 -8.02 -23.11 -22.80
C SER A 221 -8.64 -21.75 -22.46
N ARG A 222 -8.84 -21.48 -21.17
CA ARG A 222 -9.38 -20.21 -20.66
C ARG A 222 -8.31 -19.43 -19.89
N VAL A 223 -8.38 -18.09 -19.91
CA VAL A 223 -7.54 -17.25 -19.08
C VAL A 223 -7.97 -17.35 -17.62
N LEU A 224 -9.29 -17.33 -17.39
CA LEU A 224 -9.90 -17.54 -16.06
C LEU A 224 -10.84 -18.74 -16.10
N PRO A 225 -10.83 -19.63 -15.08
CA PRO A 225 -11.83 -20.66 -14.91
C PRO A 225 -13.25 -20.08 -14.88
N LEU A 226 -14.26 -20.85 -15.29
CA LEU A 226 -15.66 -20.39 -15.30
C LEU A 226 -16.16 -19.97 -13.91
N GLU A 227 -15.71 -20.65 -12.87
CA GLU A 227 -16.11 -20.41 -11.48
C GLU A 227 -15.31 -19.28 -10.83
N ALA A 228 -14.19 -18.86 -11.42
CA ALA A 228 -13.36 -17.80 -10.86
C ALA A 228 -14.10 -16.45 -10.86
N PRO A 229 -13.96 -15.61 -9.82
CA PRO A 229 -14.53 -14.29 -9.80
C PRO A 229 -13.86 -13.39 -10.86
N LEU A 230 -14.66 -12.50 -11.46
CA LEU A 230 -14.14 -11.48 -12.40
C LEU A 230 -13.48 -10.28 -11.69
N THR A 231 -13.32 -10.38 -10.38
CA THR A 231 -12.76 -9.29 -9.59
C THR A 231 -11.83 -9.85 -8.53
N GLU A 232 -10.70 -9.17 -8.34
CA GLU A 232 -9.67 -9.60 -7.39
C GLU A 232 -9.09 -8.41 -6.65
N TRP A 233 -8.90 -8.53 -5.34
CA TRP A 233 -8.16 -7.56 -4.56
C TRP A 233 -6.67 -7.83 -4.67
N THR A 234 -5.91 -6.81 -5.03
CA THR A 234 -4.45 -6.87 -5.12
C THR A 234 -3.81 -5.93 -4.12
N ALA A 235 -2.65 -6.34 -3.61
CA ALA A 235 -1.88 -5.61 -2.63
C ALA A 235 -0.55 -5.16 -3.23
N HIS A 236 -0.24 -3.88 -3.09
CA HIS A 236 0.91 -3.23 -3.69
C HIS A 236 1.73 -2.56 -2.58
N PRO A 237 2.83 -3.16 -2.12
CA PRO A 237 3.72 -2.53 -1.17
C PRO A 237 4.32 -1.27 -1.79
N TRP A 238 4.23 -0.15 -1.10
CA TRP A 238 4.74 1.13 -1.55
C TRP A 238 5.69 1.71 -0.51
N ILE A 239 6.95 1.84 -0.89
CA ILE A 239 8.00 2.41 -0.04
C ILE A 239 8.37 3.76 -0.62
N THR A 240 8.39 4.81 0.21
CA THR A 240 8.79 6.15 -0.21
C THR A 240 9.75 6.77 0.79
N ILE A 241 10.64 7.61 0.25
CA ILE A 241 11.44 8.56 1.02
C ILE A 241 11.03 9.96 0.58
N GLY A 242 10.99 10.92 1.49
CA GLY A 242 10.57 12.27 1.18
C GLY A 242 11.37 13.32 1.93
N LEU A 243 11.46 14.49 1.31
CA LEU A 243 12.03 15.70 1.90
C LEU A 243 10.91 16.71 2.11
N GLY A 244 10.70 17.11 3.36
CA GLY A 244 9.64 18.04 3.77
C GLY A 244 10.17 19.39 4.22
N TRP A 245 9.40 20.42 3.91
CA TRP A 245 9.64 21.79 4.37
C TRP A 245 8.41 22.31 5.12
N THR A 246 8.63 22.83 6.35
CA THR A 246 7.58 23.41 7.22
C THR A 246 7.52 24.93 7.03
N PHE A 247 6.32 25.42 6.72
CA PHE A 247 6.00 26.83 6.53
C PHE A 247 5.58 27.51 7.83
#